data_9c47d2a290d77e76bf53498b269e1ca5
#
_entry.id   9c47d2a290d77e76bf53498b269e1ca5
#
_cell.length_a   1.000
_cell.length_b   1.000
_cell.length_c   1.000
_cell.angle_alpha   90.00
_cell.angle_beta   90.00
_cell.angle_gamma   90.00
#
_symmetry.space_group_name_H-M   'P 1'
#
loop_
_entity.id
_entity.type
_entity.pdbx_description
1 polymer ?
#
loop_
_entity_poly.entity_id
_entity_poly.type
_entity_poly.pdbx_seq_one_letter_code
_entity_poly.pdbx_strand_id
1 'polypeptide(L)'
;MIQIEDTPNPNALKFLSEKKISSIGTQEFQKKNISTIDNIFIKNLLCLDGVELVLLSDNFLSVKKNDKTSWDSLKPSIISSLNEYFEKNKKPILSKIEEEVLVKKSDEDEIMVNIKNVLDTKVRPAVAKDGGDIKLVSFKDGVVKVELRGSCSGCPSSLMTLKQGVQNLLCHYVKEVKSVEAE
;
A
#
# COMPACT_ATOMS: atom_id res chain seq x y z
N MET A 1 -14.05 -2.28 -15.79
CA MET A 1 -14.03 -3.73 -15.43
C MET A 1 -13.09 -3.91 -14.26
N ILE A 2 -13.38 -4.85 -13.34
CA ILE A 2 -12.48 -5.22 -12.24
C ILE A 2 -11.79 -6.53 -12.58
N GLN A 3 -10.45 -6.54 -12.52
CA GLN A 3 -9.64 -7.75 -12.74
C GLN A 3 -9.02 -8.18 -11.41
N ILE A 4 -8.90 -9.48 -11.19
CA ILE A 4 -8.27 -10.05 -10.00
C ILE A 4 -6.90 -10.58 -10.37
N GLU A 5 -5.89 -10.21 -9.59
CA GLU A 5 -4.54 -10.74 -9.70
C GLU A 5 -4.13 -11.40 -8.38
N ASP A 6 -3.49 -12.54 -8.48
CA ASP A 6 -2.89 -13.23 -7.34
C ASP A 6 -1.67 -12.45 -6.85
N THR A 7 -1.39 -12.56 -5.56
CA THR A 7 -0.19 -11.98 -4.96
C THR A 7 0.68 -13.10 -4.37
N PRO A 8 1.97 -12.85 -4.07
CA PRO A 8 2.83 -13.83 -3.40
C PRO A 8 2.32 -14.25 -2.02
N ASN A 9 1.43 -13.43 -1.43
CA ASN A 9 0.78 -13.74 -0.17
C ASN A 9 -0.56 -14.44 -0.44
N PRO A 10 -0.76 -15.73 -0.08
CA PRO A 10 -1.99 -16.47 -0.35
C PRO A 10 -3.22 -15.88 0.36
N ASN A 11 -3.01 -15.09 1.39
CA ASN A 11 -4.06 -14.37 2.13
C ASN A 11 -4.34 -12.98 1.59
N ALA A 12 -3.70 -12.56 0.51
CA ALA A 12 -3.94 -11.27 -0.12
C ALA A 12 -4.26 -11.44 -1.61
N LEU A 13 -5.23 -10.66 -2.10
CA LEU A 13 -5.56 -10.53 -3.52
C LEU A 13 -5.58 -9.07 -3.93
N LYS A 14 -5.23 -8.85 -5.18
CA LYS A 14 -5.21 -7.54 -5.81
C LYS A 14 -6.37 -7.43 -6.80
N PHE A 15 -7.12 -6.36 -6.69
CA PHE A 15 -8.27 -6.02 -7.55
C PHE A 15 -7.91 -4.77 -8.36
N LEU A 16 -7.68 -4.95 -9.65
CA LEU A 16 -7.38 -3.86 -10.58
C LEU A 16 -8.65 -3.21 -11.09
N SER A 17 -8.65 -1.91 -11.18
CA SER A 17 -9.75 -1.10 -11.72
C SER A 17 -9.27 -0.23 -12.87
N GLU A 18 -10.08 -0.15 -13.93
CA GLU A 18 -9.89 0.83 -15.00
C GLU A 18 -10.17 2.27 -14.53
N LYS A 19 -10.98 2.40 -13.47
CA LYS A 19 -11.27 3.69 -12.86
C LYS A 19 -10.27 3.96 -11.73
N LYS A 20 -9.91 5.23 -11.57
CA LYS A 20 -8.99 5.65 -10.52
C LYS A 20 -9.59 5.40 -9.13
N ILE A 21 -8.87 4.66 -8.31
CA ILE A 21 -9.28 4.31 -6.93
C ILE A 21 -8.82 5.37 -5.93
N SER A 22 -7.56 5.83 -6.05
CA SER A 22 -7.03 6.88 -5.20
C SER A 22 -6.41 8.02 -6.01
N SER A 23 -6.65 9.25 -5.61
CA SER A 23 -5.98 10.45 -6.16
C SER A 23 -4.95 11.04 -5.21
N ILE A 24 -4.80 10.47 -4.02
CA ILE A 24 -3.88 10.94 -2.97
C ILE A 24 -2.72 9.98 -2.72
N GLY A 25 -2.48 9.04 -3.65
CA GLY A 25 -1.49 7.99 -3.50
C GLY A 25 -2.01 6.77 -2.74
N THR A 26 -1.09 5.93 -2.31
CA THR A 26 -1.41 4.66 -1.66
C THR A 26 -1.67 4.84 -0.17
N GLN A 27 -2.79 4.29 0.31
CA GLN A 27 -3.19 4.31 1.71
C GLN A 27 -3.58 2.90 2.17
N GLU A 28 -3.18 2.53 3.37
CA GLU A 28 -3.52 1.26 4.01
C GLU A 28 -4.47 1.49 5.19
N PHE A 29 -5.47 0.62 5.31
CA PHE A 29 -6.46 0.63 6.39
C PHE A 29 -6.56 -0.75 7.01
N GLN A 30 -6.50 -0.84 8.32
CA GLN A 30 -6.55 -2.09 9.08
C GLN A 30 -7.83 -2.16 9.90
N LYS A 31 -8.40 -3.35 10.02
CA LYS A 31 -9.64 -3.61 10.77
C LYS A 31 -9.55 -3.14 12.23
N LYS A 32 -8.37 -3.28 12.85
CA LYS A 32 -8.14 -2.83 14.24
C LYS A 32 -8.35 -1.33 14.45
N ASN A 33 -8.23 -0.53 13.37
CA ASN A 33 -8.35 0.93 13.40
C ASN A 33 -9.67 1.42 12.76
N ILE A 34 -10.66 0.56 12.58
CA ILE A 34 -11.90 0.85 11.85
C ILE A 34 -12.68 2.05 12.43
N SER A 35 -12.56 2.29 13.73
CA SER A 35 -13.22 3.41 14.41
C SER A 35 -12.69 4.79 13.98
N THR A 36 -11.44 4.86 13.51
CA THR A 36 -10.80 6.11 13.09
C THR A 36 -10.92 6.38 11.59
N ILE A 37 -11.54 5.48 10.84
CA ILE A 37 -11.71 5.59 9.40
C ILE A 37 -13.03 6.32 9.11
N ASP A 38 -12.98 7.42 8.37
CA ASP A 38 -14.21 8.18 8.01
C ASP A 38 -14.87 7.67 6.74
N ASN A 39 -14.11 7.05 5.84
CA ASN A 39 -14.61 6.57 4.57
C ASN A 39 -15.52 5.35 4.73
N ILE A 40 -16.80 5.50 4.40
CA ILE A 40 -17.83 4.46 4.53
C ILE A 40 -17.54 3.24 3.66
N PHE A 41 -17.04 3.43 2.44
CA PHE A 41 -16.70 2.33 1.53
C PHE A 41 -15.62 1.42 2.15
N ILE A 42 -14.56 2.04 2.69
CA ILE A 42 -13.47 1.31 3.35
C ILE A 42 -13.95 0.60 4.60
N LYS A 43 -14.80 1.25 5.41
CA LYS A 43 -15.43 0.61 6.57
C LYS A 43 -16.23 -0.63 6.17
N ASN A 44 -17.04 -0.53 5.13
CA ASN A 44 -17.86 -1.65 4.64
C ASN A 44 -16.99 -2.83 4.19
N LEU A 45 -15.87 -2.58 3.49
CA LEU A 45 -14.94 -3.63 3.11
C LEU A 45 -14.28 -4.29 4.33
N LEU A 46 -13.87 -3.51 5.31
CA LEU A 46 -13.27 -4.04 6.55
C LEU A 46 -14.28 -4.76 7.45
N CYS A 47 -15.59 -4.48 7.30
CA CYS A 47 -16.65 -5.19 7.98
C CYS A 47 -16.95 -6.57 7.38
N LEU A 48 -16.50 -6.84 6.16
CA LEU A 48 -16.65 -8.18 5.57
C LEU A 48 -15.95 -9.22 6.47
N ASP A 49 -16.59 -10.37 6.61
CA ASP A 49 -16.04 -11.43 7.47
C ASP A 49 -14.69 -11.91 6.95
N GLY A 50 -13.72 -11.93 7.85
CA GLY A 50 -12.35 -12.35 7.55
C GLY A 50 -11.44 -11.31 6.92
N VAL A 51 -11.92 -10.15 6.50
CA VAL A 51 -11.05 -9.06 6.01
C VAL A 51 -10.32 -8.41 7.18
N GLU A 52 -8.99 -8.32 7.08
CA GLU A 52 -8.12 -7.73 8.10
C GLU A 52 -7.53 -6.38 7.69
N LEU A 53 -7.26 -6.24 6.38
CA LEU A 53 -6.54 -5.09 5.84
C LEU A 53 -7.00 -4.81 4.42
N VAL A 54 -7.09 -3.53 4.10
CA VAL A 54 -7.37 -3.01 2.76
C VAL A 54 -6.34 -1.94 2.42
N LEU A 55 -5.70 -2.08 1.28
CA LEU A 55 -4.78 -1.08 0.73
C LEU A 55 -5.35 -0.55 -0.58
N LEU A 56 -5.47 0.76 -0.69
CA LEU A 56 -5.92 1.45 -1.91
C LEU A 56 -4.75 2.19 -2.54
N SER A 57 -4.56 1.98 -3.84
CA SER A 57 -3.58 2.69 -4.66
C SER A 57 -4.28 3.38 -5.83
N ASP A 58 -3.54 3.93 -6.77
CA ASP A 58 -4.09 4.73 -7.86
C ASP A 58 -5.15 3.98 -8.68
N ASN A 59 -4.88 2.74 -9.06
CA ASN A 59 -5.72 1.92 -9.91
C ASN A 59 -5.96 0.50 -9.40
N PHE A 60 -5.56 0.20 -8.18
CA PHE A 60 -5.83 -1.10 -7.57
C PHE A 60 -6.20 -1.01 -6.08
N LEU A 61 -6.93 -2.01 -5.66
CA LEU A 61 -7.25 -2.31 -4.27
C LEU A 61 -6.61 -3.66 -3.91
N SER A 62 -5.89 -3.74 -2.81
CA SER A 62 -5.42 -5.01 -2.27
C SER A 62 -6.17 -5.31 -0.98
N VAL A 63 -6.66 -6.54 -0.84
CA VAL A 63 -7.37 -7.01 0.34
C VAL A 63 -6.60 -8.16 0.95
N LYS A 64 -6.36 -8.10 2.25
CA LYS A 64 -5.80 -9.21 3.04
C LYS A 64 -6.87 -9.76 3.97
N LYS A 65 -7.00 -11.08 3.96
CA LYS A 65 -7.93 -11.82 4.82
C LYS A 65 -7.18 -12.65 5.86
N ASN A 66 -7.90 -13.13 6.86
CA ASN A 66 -7.42 -14.15 7.79
C ASN A 66 -7.32 -15.54 7.12
N ASP A 67 -6.68 -16.48 7.80
CA ASP A 67 -6.50 -17.84 7.29
C ASP A 67 -7.78 -18.66 7.23
N LYS A 68 -8.82 -18.27 7.98
CA LYS A 68 -10.05 -19.04 8.16
C LYS A 68 -11.10 -18.80 7.07
N THR A 69 -11.04 -17.64 6.39
CA THR A 69 -12.05 -17.24 5.42
C THR A 69 -11.63 -17.64 4.01
N SER A 70 -12.58 -18.09 3.19
CA SER A 70 -12.34 -18.44 1.79
C SER A 70 -12.44 -17.22 0.86
N TRP A 71 -11.59 -17.19 -0.18
CA TRP A 71 -11.67 -16.22 -1.24
C TRP A 71 -12.94 -16.35 -2.09
N ASP A 72 -13.53 -17.54 -2.16
CA ASP A 72 -14.76 -17.78 -2.93
C ASP A 72 -15.95 -16.97 -2.39
N SER A 73 -15.97 -16.72 -1.07
CA SER A 73 -16.98 -15.88 -0.44
C SER A 73 -16.67 -14.39 -0.53
N LEU A 74 -15.39 -14.01 -0.47
CA LEU A 74 -14.98 -12.60 -0.45
C LEU A 74 -14.92 -11.93 -1.82
N LYS A 75 -14.42 -12.65 -2.85
CA LYS A 75 -14.28 -12.10 -4.21
C LYS A 75 -15.57 -11.46 -4.74
N PRO A 76 -16.72 -12.15 -4.72
CA PRO A 76 -17.97 -11.55 -5.22
C PRO A 76 -18.38 -10.30 -4.44
N SER A 77 -18.22 -10.32 -3.13
CA SER A 77 -18.60 -9.21 -2.26
C SER A 77 -17.74 -7.96 -2.50
N ILE A 78 -16.43 -8.16 -2.68
CA ILE A 78 -15.49 -7.07 -2.95
C ILE A 78 -15.76 -6.46 -4.34
N ILE A 79 -15.93 -7.31 -5.37
CA ILE A 79 -16.23 -6.86 -6.74
C ILE A 79 -17.56 -6.11 -6.79
N SER A 80 -18.59 -6.64 -6.13
CA SER A 80 -19.91 -5.98 -6.05
C SER A 80 -19.80 -4.61 -5.41
N SER A 81 -19.08 -4.51 -4.29
CA SER A 81 -18.87 -3.24 -3.60
C SER A 81 -18.14 -2.20 -4.46
N LEU A 82 -17.10 -2.62 -5.20
CA LEU A 82 -16.36 -1.75 -6.12
C LEU A 82 -17.23 -1.27 -7.28
N ASN A 83 -17.96 -2.18 -7.91
CA ASN A 83 -18.87 -1.84 -9.02
C ASN A 83 -19.97 -0.88 -8.55
N GLU A 84 -20.63 -1.19 -7.44
CA GLU A 84 -21.66 -0.33 -6.85
C GLU A 84 -21.13 1.07 -6.52
N TYR A 85 -19.91 1.15 -5.96
CA TYR A 85 -19.29 2.44 -5.68
C TYR A 85 -19.09 3.25 -6.96
N PHE A 86 -18.52 2.65 -7.99
CA PHE A 86 -18.21 3.34 -9.24
C PHE A 86 -19.43 3.59 -10.14
N GLU A 87 -20.53 2.90 -9.93
CA GLU A 87 -21.83 3.23 -10.56
C GLU A 87 -22.44 4.49 -9.93
N LYS A 88 -22.40 4.59 -8.61
CA LYS A 88 -22.95 5.71 -7.86
C LYS A 88 -22.04 6.94 -7.85
N ASN A 89 -20.74 6.75 -7.94
CA ASN A 89 -19.74 7.81 -7.78
C ASN A 89 -18.80 7.86 -8.98
N LYS A 90 -18.63 9.06 -9.55
CA LYS A 90 -17.64 9.33 -10.60
C LYS A 90 -16.25 9.69 -10.05
N LYS A 91 -16.13 9.85 -8.72
CA LYS A 91 -14.90 10.28 -8.03
C LYS A 91 -14.11 9.06 -7.50
N PRO A 92 -12.78 9.18 -7.36
CA PRO A 92 -11.98 8.18 -6.67
C PRO A 92 -12.47 7.94 -5.23
N ILE A 93 -12.24 6.73 -4.71
CA ILE A 93 -12.62 6.36 -3.34
C ILE A 93 -11.85 7.20 -2.33
N LEU A 94 -10.55 7.43 -2.62
CA LEU A 94 -9.71 8.37 -1.87
C LEU A 94 -9.43 9.60 -2.73
N SER A 95 -9.90 10.75 -2.29
CA SER A 95 -9.63 12.06 -2.90
C SER A 95 -9.20 13.06 -1.84
N LYS A 96 -8.34 14.02 -2.20
CA LYS A 96 -7.96 15.11 -1.31
C LYS A 96 -9.21 15.93 -0.92
N ILE A 97 -9.40 16.11 0.37
CA ILE A 97 -9.99 17.33 0.90
C ILE A 97 -8.82 18.31 0.95
N GLU A 98 -8.95 19.44 0.28
CA GLU A 98 -7.88 20.43 0.17
C GLU A 98 -7.45 20.93 1.55
N GLU A 99 -6.26 20.50 2.00
CA GLU A 99 -5.48 21.22 3.00
C GLU A 99 -4.03 21.23 2.54
N GLU A 100 -3.53 22.41 2.21
CA GLU A 100 -2.13 22.65 1.89
C GLU A 100 -1.26 22.49 3.14
N VAL A 101 -0.33 21.55 3.12
CA VAL A 101 0.73 21.47 4.13
C VAL A 101 2.02 22.05 3.54
N LEU A 102 2.39 23.21 4.04
CA LEU A 102 3.69 23.84 3.79
C LEU A 102 4.80 23.05 4.49
N VAL A 103 5.68 22.42 3.74
CA VAL A 103 6.86 21.72 4.24
C VAL A 103 8.06 22.65 4.20
N LYS A 104 8.70 22.88 5.36
CA LYS A 104 9.98 23.57 5.49
C LYS A 104 11.13 22.63 5.13
N LYS A 105 12.06 23.09 4.29
CA LYS A 105 13.24 22.34 3.84
C LYS A 105 14.41 22.52 4.80
N SER A 106 15.06 21.40 5.17
CA SER A 106 16.38 21.34 5.81
C SER A 106 17.30 20.40 5.01
N ASP A 107 18.62 20.44 5.24
CA ASP A 107 19.59 19.65 4.45
C ASP A 107 19.41 18.12 4.62
N GLU A 108 18.87 17.67 5.75
CA GLU A 108 18.42 16.27 5.94
C GLU A 108 17.27 15.90 5.00
N ASP A 109 16.52 16.89 4.52
CA ASP A 109 15.40 16.68 3.59
C ASP A 109 15.89 16.28 2.19
N GLU A 110 17.10 16.70 1.73
CA GLU A 110 17.61 16.33 0.39
C GLU A 110 17.94 14.83 0.31
N ILE A 111 18.59 14.26 1.33
CA ILE A 111 18.89 12.83 1.37
C ILE A 111 17.59 12.03 1.46
N MET A 112 16.65 12.45 2.27
CA MET A 112 15.33 11.83 2.38
C MET A 112 14.55 11.93 1.06
N VAL A 113 14.62 13.06 0.37
CA VAL A 113 14.01 13.23 -0.96
C VAL A 113 14.63 12.27 -1.98
N ASN A 114 15.95 12.12 -1.98
CA ASN A 114 16.64 11.19 -2.87
C ASN A 114 16.26 9.73 -2.57
N ILE A 115 16.23 9.34 -1.30
CA ILE A 115 15.78 8.01 -0.87
C ILE A 115 14.34 7.77 -1.33
N LYS A 116 13.45 8.74 -1.10
CA LYS A 116 12.05 8.65 -1.51
C LYS A 116 11.90 8.52 -3.02
N ASN A 117 12.68 9.27 -3.81
CA ASN A 117 12.66 9.18 -5.26
C ASN A 117 13.11 7.79 -5.75
N VAL A 118 14.14 7.20 -5.16
CA VAL A 118 14.57 5.84 -5.49
C VAL A 118 13.50 4.81 -5.12
N LEU A 119 12.89 4.94 -3.95
CA LEU A 119 11.78 4.09 -3.54
C LEU A 119 10.59 4.22 -4.51
N ASP A 120 10.18 5.44 -4.84
CA ASP A 120 9.01 5.70 -5.68
C ASP A 120 9.22 5.24 -7.14
N THR A 121 10.45 5.36 -7.68
CA THR A 121 10.73 5.05 -9.09
C THR A 121 11.20 3.62 -9.33
N LYS A 122 11.86 2.99 -8.38
CA LYS A 122 12.50 1.67 -8.53
C LYS A 122 11.85 0.57 -7.70
N VAL A 123 11.40 0.88 -6.49
CA VAL A 123 10.88 -0.13 -5.54
C VAL A 123 9.36 -0.22 -5.59
N ARG A 124 8.66 0.90 -5.51
CA ARG A 124 7.19 0.93 -5.52
C ARG A 124 6.54 0.21 -6.70
N PRO A 125 7.01 0.39 -7.95
CA PRO A 125 6.43 -0.34 -9.08
C PRO A 125 6.55 -1.86 -8.93
N ALA A 126 7.64 -2.34 -8.34
CA ALA A 126 7.86 -3.77 -8.11
C ALA A 126 6.91 -4.31 -7.03
N VAL A 127 6.82 -3.64 -5.87
CA VAL A 127 5.93 -4.08 -4.78
C VAL A 127 4.44 -3.90 -5.13
N ALA A 128 4.10 -2.92 -5.97
CA ALA A 128 2.73 -2.72 -6.46
C ALA A 128 2.26 -3.87 -7.37
N LYS A 129 3.16 -4.51 -8.11
CA LYS A 129 2.83 -5.73 -8.86
C LYS A 129 2.34 -6.84 -7.94
N ASP A 130 2.92 -6.94 -6.76
CA ASP A 130 2.58 -7.93 -5.75
C ASP A 130 1.43 -7.47 -4.82
N GLY A 131 0.77 -6.36 -5.14
CA GLY A 131 -0.36 -5.82 -4.37
C GLY A 131 0.03 -5.17 -3.05
N GLY A 132 1.30 -4.79 -2.90
CA GLY A 132 1.83 -4.11 -1.73
C GLY A 132 2.26 -2.68 -2.00
N ASP A 133 2.79 -2.05 -0.98
CA ASP A 133 3.43 -0.73 -1.02
C ASP A 133 4.58 -0.66 -0.01
N ILE A 134 5.47 0.31 -0.21
CA ILE A 134 6.57 0.62 0.70
C ILE A 134 6.54 2.11 1.04
N LYS A 135 6.66 2.42 2.32
CA LYS A 135 6.72 3.79 2.83
C LYS A 135 8.04 4.05 3.52
N LEU A 136 8.65 5.20 3.21
CA LEU A 136 9.79 5.71 3.98
C LEU A 136 9.31 6.22 5.34
N VAL A 137 9.86 5.68 6.41
CA VAL A 137 9.55 6.07 7.78
C VAL A 137 10.56 7.10 8.28
N SER A 138 11.86 6.78 8.20
CA SER A 138 12.93 7.66 8.66
C SER A 138 14.28 7.30 8.04
N PHE A 139 15.20 8.26 8.08
CA PHE A 139 16.61 8.07 7.77
C PHE A 139 17.44 8.68 8.89
N LYS A 140 18.31 7.89 9.49
CA LYS A 140 19.23 8.35 10.53
C LYS A 140 20.51 7.52 10.53
N ASP A 141 21.66 8.19 10.63
CA ASP A 141 23.00 7.57 10.75
C ASP A 141 23.31 6.51 9.67
N GLY A 142 22.76 6.71 8.44
CA GLY A 142 22.91 5.77 7.32
C GLY A 142 21.90 4.62 7.33
N VAL A 143 21.01 4.55 8.32
CA VAL A 143 19.96 3.54 8.41
C VAL A 143 18.64 4.10 7.90
N VAL A 144 18.09 3.47 6.87
CA VAL A 144 16.76 3.77 6.31
C VAL A 144 15.74 2.85 6.94
N LYS A 145 14.72 3.40 7.57
CA LYS A 145 13.57 2.64 8.05
C LYS A 145 12.43 2.75 7.03
N VAL A 146 11.89 1.61 6.63
CA VAL A 146 10.77 1.50 5.72
C VAL A 146 9.66 0.65 6.34
N GLU A 147 8.42 0.98 6.00
CA GLU A 147 7.23 0.21 6.37
C GLU A 147 6.68 -0.48 5.12
N LEU A 148 6.52 -1.79 5.20
CA LEU A 148 5.88 -2.59 4.15
C LEU A 148 4.38 -2.68 4.38
N ARG A 149 3.60 -2.45 3.33
CA ARG A 149 2.14 -2.36 3.37
C ARG A 149 1.47 -3.33 2.41
N GLY A 150 0.19 -3.58 2.64
CA GLY A 150 -0.63 -4.44 1.78
C GLY A 150 -0.23 -5.91 1.85
N SER A 151 -0.16 -6.57 0.69
CA SER A 151 0.20 -7.99 0.61
C SER A 151 1.62 -8.30 1.11
N CYS A 152 2.52 -7.32 1.05
CA CYS A 152 3.91 -7.45 1.52
C CYS A 152 4.01 -7.44 3.05
N SER A 153 3.00 -6.94 3.75
CA SER A 153 2.99 -6.88 5.22
C SER A 153 2.76 -8.27 5.82
N GLY A 154 3.72 -8.72 6.64
CA GLY A 154 3.63 -9.99 7.35
C GLY A 154 3.83 -11.26 6.50
N CYS A 155 4.40 -11.14 5.29
CA CYS A 155 4.79 -12.30 4.48
C CYS A 155 6.27 -12.65 4.75
N PRO A 156 6.57 -13.80 5.41
CA PRO A 156 7.95 -14.13 5.81
C PRO A 156 8.91 -14.30 4.64
N SER A 157 8.44 -14.82 3.52
CA SER A 157 9.24 -15.08 2.32
C SER A 157 9.59 -13.78 1.56
N SER A 158 8.74 -12.77 1.63
CA SER A 158 8.94 -11.50 0.91
C SER A 158 9.81 -10.53 1.71
N LEU A 159 9.76 -10.56 3.05
CA LEU A 159 10.45 -9.60 3.91
C LEU A 159 11.97 -9.64 3.75
N MET A 160 12.59 -10.82 3.77
CA MET A 160 14.06 -10.94 3.63
C MET A 160 14.54 -10.58 2.23
N THR A 161 13.89 -11.11 1.20
CA THR A 161 14.28 -10.87 -0.19
C THR A 161 14.04 -9.42 -0.59
N LEU A 162 12.91 -8.85 -0.19
CA LEU A 162 12.57 -7.46 -0.47
C LEU A 162 13.51 -6.49 0.28
N LYS A 163 13.76 -6.75 1.57
CA LYS A 163 14.69 -5.95 2.37
C LYS A 163 16.09 -5.91 1.74
N GLN A 164 16.62 -7.06 1.34
CA GLN A 164 17.94 -7.16 0.69
C GLN A 164 17.96 -6.42 -0.66
N GLY A 165 16.92 -6.58 -1.47
CA GLY A 165 16.80 -5.90 -2.76
C GLY A 165 16.71 -4.38 -2.61
N VAL A 166 15.89 -3.89 -1.67
CA VAL A 166 15.76 -2.47 -1.35
C VAL A 166 17.06 -1.88 -0.82
N GLN A 167 17.74 -2.61 0.08
CA GLN A 167 19.04 -2.18 0.60
C GLN A 167 20.09 -2.04 -0.50
N ASN A 168 20.21 -3.04 -1.38
CA ASN A 168 21.15 -3.01 -2.49
C ASN A 168 20.88 -1.82 -3.44
N LEU A 169 19.61 -1.57 -3.75
CA LEU A 169 19.22 -0.44 -4.59
C LEU A 169 19.52 0.91 -3.91
N LEU A 170 19.14 1.08 -2.67
CA LEU A 170 19.38 2.34 -1.94
C LEU A 170 20.86 2.61 -1.75
N CYS A 171 21.66 1.62 -1.36
CA CYS A 171 23.11 1.76 -1.24
C CYS A 171 23.80 2.08 -2.58
N HIS A 172 23.24 1.62 -3.69
CA HIS A 172 23.76 1.91 -5.02
C HIS A 172 23.48 3.36 -5.46
N TYR A 173 22.27 3.87 -5.22
CA TYR A 173 21.85 5.19 -5.70
C TYR A 173 22.09 6.32 -4.68
N VAL A 174 22.13 6.01 -3.39
CA VAL A 174 22.30 6.98 -2.30
C VAL A 174 23.46 6.53 -1.43
N LYS A 175 24.62 7.18 -1.58
CA LYS A 175 25.88 6.79 -0.93
C LYS A 175 25.83 6.87 0.61
N GLU A 176 24.97 7.70 1.14
CA GLU A 176 24.76 7.92 2.59
C GLU A 176 24.03 6.75 3.24
N VAL A 177 23.36 5.90 2.48
CA VAL A 177 22.65 4.72 2.98
C VAL A 177 23.59 3.56 3.20
N LYS A 178 23.60 3.02 4.41
CA LYS A 178 24.41 1.87 4.82
C LYS A 178 23.59 0.60 4.98
N SER A 179 22.37 0.73 5.51
CA SER A 179 21.48 -0.39 5.73
C SER A 179 20.01 0.02 5.65
N VAL A 180 19.12 -0.96 5.49
CA VAL A 180 17.66 -0.78 5.47
C VAL A 180 17.05 -1.69 6.53
N GLU A 181 16.17 -1.12 7.34
CA GLU A 181 15.34 -1.85 8.30
C GLU A 181 13.87 -1.77 7.84
N ALA A 182 13.19 -2.90 7.86
CA ALA A 182 11.76 -3.00 7.55
C ALA A 182 10.96 -3.27 8.84
N GLU A 183 9.88 -2.51 9.02
CA GLU A 183 8.89 -2.70 10.09
C GLU A 183 7.61 -3.31 9.53
#